data_f2df54d9bce490101a275b6687119b6b
#
_entry.id   f2df54d9bce490101a275b6687119b6b
#
_cell.length_a   1.000
_cell.length_b   1.000
_cell.length_c   1.000
_cell.angle_alpha   90.00
_cell.angle_beta   90.00
_cell.angle_gamma   90.00
#
_symmetry.space_group_name_H-M   'P 1'
#
loop_
_entity.id
_entity.type
_entity.pdbx_description
1 polymer ?
#
loop_
_entity_poly.entity_id
_entity_poly.type
_entity_poly.pdbx_seq_one_letter_code
_entity_poly.pdbx_strand_id
1 'polypeptide(L)'
;MNFLVEEWGGKYQSQDISAKKGTGVPELLEKVLLEAEMLDLKANPNRKATGSIIESSLDKGRGYVATVLVSNGTLHVGDIVLAGTSYGKVKAMFNERNQRLKEAGPSEPVLILGLNGAPAAGDTFHVFDTDQEAREIANKREQLAREQACVLRRC
;
A
#
# COMPACT_ATOMS: atom_id res chain seq x y z
N MET A 1 10.67 7.64 27.94
CA MET A 1 9.34 7.34 27.40
C MET A 1 8.48 6.74 28.49
N ASN A 2 7.22 7.17 28.59
CA ASN A 2 6.29 6.69 29.61
C ASN A 2 5.52 5.42 29.17
N PHE A 3 6.19 4.53 28.43
CA PHE A 3 5.60 3.26 28.01
C PHE A 3 6.02 2.16 28.99
N LEU A 4 5.05 1.68 29.76
CA LEU A 4 5.24 0.53 30.64
C LEU A 4 4.74 -0.72 29.93
N VAL A 5 5.55 -1.77 29.95
CA VAL A 5 5.20 -3.08 29.42
C VAL A 5 4.26 -3.83 30.40
N GLU A 6 3.53 -4.82 29.90
CA GLU A 6 2.55 -5.55 30.69
C GLU A 6 3.17 -6.25 31.92
N GLU A 7 4.37 -6.78 31.78
CA GLU A 7 5.13 -7.42 32.88
C GLU A 7 5.43 -6.45 34.04
N TRP A 8 5.47 -5.14 33.75
CA TRP A 8 5.70 -4.08 34.73
C TRP A 8 4.41 -3.33 35.09
N GLY A 9 3.23 -3.94 34.80
CA GLY A 9 1.93 -3.34 35.06
C GLY A 9 1.45 -2.33 34.03
N GLY A 10 2.07 -2.28 32.85
CA GLY A 10 1.68 -1.40 31.75
C GLY A 10 0.69 -2.04 30.79
N LYS A 11 0.38 -1.32 29.71
CA LYS A 11 -0.57 -1.75 28.67
C LYS A 11 0.10 -2.45 27.46
N TYR A 12 1.42 -2.39 27.37
CA TYR A 12 2.16 -2.87 26.20
C TYR A 12 2.78 -4.23 26.47
N GLN A 13 2.68 -5.10 25.48
CA GLN A 13 3.35 -6.39 25.53
C GLN A 13 4.79 -6.27 25.04
N SER A 14 5.68 -7.05 25.63
CA SER A 14 7.08 -7.11 25.23
C SER A 14 7.59 -8.54 25.22
N GLN A 15 8.59 -8.80 24.39
CA GLN A 15 9.26 -10.09 24.30
C GLN A 15 10.74 -9.88 23.95
N ASP A 16 11.61 -10.42 24.81
CA ASP A 16 13.04 -10.45 24.54
C ASP A 16 13.36 -11.60 23.59
N ILE A 17 14.11 -11.31 22.53
CA ILE A 17 14.47 -12.29 21.51
C ILE A 17 15.97 -12.26 21.20
N SER A 18 16.46 -13.40 20.68
CA SER A 18 17.77 -13.46 20.01
C SER A 18 17.53 -13.95 18.58
N ALA A 19 17.58 -13.03 17.61
CA ALA A 19 17.33 -13.35 16.21
C ALA A 19 18.35 -14.35 15.65
N LYS A 20 19.59 -14.25 16.08
CA LYS A 20 20.66 -15.16 15.65
C LYS A 20 20.47 -16.59 16.13
N LYS A 21 20.01 -16.76 17.36
CA LYS A 21 19.77 -18.09 17.98
C LYS A 21 18.34 -18.58 17.81
N GLY A 22 17.42 -17.71 17.39
CA GLY A 22 16.00 -18.00 17.28
C GLY A 22 15.27 -18.10 18.62
N THR A 23 15.91 -17.70 19.73
CA THR A 23 15.33 -17.75 21.07
C THR A 23 14.24 -16.70 21.22
N GLY A 24 13.06 -17.10 21.68
CA GLY A 24 11.93 -16.19 21.92
C GLY A 24 11.15 -15.75 20.67
N VAL A 25 11.55 -16.18 19.47
CA VAL A 25 10.86 -15.82 18.23
C VAL A 25 9.43 -16.37 18.17
N PRO A 26 9.12 -17.64 18.51
CA PRO A 26 7.76 -18.13 18.54
C PRO A 26 6.86 -17.35 19.50
N GLU A 27 7.35 -17.01 20.68
CA GLU A 27 6.62 -16.22 21.68
C GLU A 27 6.37 -14.80 21.18
N LEU A 28 7.33 -14.19 20.47
CA LEU A 28 7.15 -12.87 19.83
C LEU A 28 6.02 -12.93 18.79
N LEU A 29 6.00 -13.95 17.96
CA LEU A 29 4.95 -14.11 16.94
C LEU A 29 3.57 -14.28 17.57
N GLU A 30 3.45 -15.04 18.67
CA GLU A 30 2.20 -15.17 19.42
C GLU A 30 1.72 -13.81 19.96
N LYS A 31 2.62 -13.01 20.53
CA LYS A 31 2.30 -11.67 21.02
C LYS A 31 1.88 -10.72 19.90
N VAL A 32 2.49 -10.79 18.73
CA VAL A 32 2.08 -10.03 17.55
C VAL A 32 0.66 -10.38 17.14
N LEU A 33 0.30 -11.66 17.12
CA LEU A 33 -1.06 -12.11 16.81
C LEU A 33 -2.08 -11.64 17.83
N LEU A 34 -1.75 -11.68 19.13
CA LEU A 34 -2.62 -11.18 20.21
C LEU A 34 -2.88 -9.68 20.07
N GLU A 35 -1.86 -8.88 19.82
CA GLU A 35 -2.00 -7.43 19.59
C GLU A 35 -2.85 -7.15 18.35
N ALA A 36 -2.68 -7.90 17.27
CA ALA A 36 -3.47 -7.76 16.06
C ALA A 36 -4.96 -8.06 16.32
N GLU A 37 -5.28 -9.06 17.13
CA GLU A 37 -6.65 -9.37 17.55
C GLU A 37 -7.25 -8.26 18.43
N MET A 38 -6.47 -7.71 19.35
CA MET A 38 -6.92 -6.61 20.24
C MET A 38 -7.21 -5.32 19.47
N LEU A 39 -6.49 -5.06 18.38
CA LEU A 39 -6.71 -3.90 17.51
C LEU A 39 -7.98 -4.02 16.67
N ASP A 40 -8.57 -5.22 16.57
CA ASP A 40 -9.79 -5.50 15.81
C ASP A 40 -9.68 -4.96 14.36
N LEU A 41 -8.59 -5.34 13.68
CA LEU A 41 -8.30 -4.90 12.34
C LEU A 41 -9.32 -5.45 11.35
N LYS A 42 -10.10 -4.56 10.75
CA LYS A 42 -11.15 -4.91 9.79
C LYS A 42 -10.94 -4.18 8.48
N ALA A 43 -11.24 -4.87 7.39
CA ALA A 43 -11.27 -4.29 6.06
C ALA A 43 -12.54 -4.77 5.33
N ASN A 44 -13.11 -3.92 4.50
CA ASN A 44 -14.28 -4.26 3.72
C ASN A 44 -13.87 -4.64 2.29
N PRO A 45 -13.98 -5.92 1.88
CA PRO A 45 -13.64 -6.34 0.52
C PRO A 45 -14.63 -5.87 -0.54
N ASN A 46 -15.84 -5.46 -0.16
CA ASN A 46 -16.89 -5.03 -1.08
C ASN A 46 -16.84 -3.55 -1.46
N ARG A 47 -15.72 -2.90 -1.26
CA ARG A 47 -15.47 -1.50 -1.63
C ARG A 47 -14.49 -1.43 -2.80
N LYS A 48 -14.41 -0.25 -3.43
CA LYS A 48 -13.34 0.05 -4.36
C LYS A 48 -12.00 -0.03 -3.64
N ALA A 49 -11.01 -0.62 -4.28
CA ALA A 49 -9.72 -0.82 -3.67
C ALA A 49 -9.05 0.51 -3.34
N THR A 50 -8.51 0.58 -2.14
CA THR A 50 -7.65 1.67 -1.69
C THR A 50 -6.46 1.07 -0.98
N GLY A 51 -5.35 1.74 -1.02
CA GLY A 51 -4.14 1.26 -0.36
C GLY A 51 -2.98 2.21 -0.57
N SER A 52 -1.79 1.70 -0.36
CA SER A 52 -0.56 2.46 -0.49
C SER A 52 0.41 1.80 -1.44
N ILE A 53 1.25 2.64 -2.06
CA ILE A 53 2.32 2.22 -2.93
C ILE A 53 3.56 1.96 -2.07
N ILE A 54 4.08 0.75 -2.16
CA ILE A 54 5.29 0.38 -1.45
C ILE A 54 6.51 0.78 -2.26
N GLU A 55 6.50 0.46 -3.55
CA GLU A 55 7.60 0.69 -4.46
C GLU A 55 7.10 0.84 -5.88
N SER A 56 7.81 1.61 -6.68
CA SER A 56 7.58 1.69 -8.11
C SER A 56 8.90 1.68 -8.86
N SER A 57 8.92 1.03 -10.01
CA SER A 57 10.10 0.95 -10.85
C SER A 57 9.73 0.88 -12.32
N LEU A 58 10.70 1.14 -13.17
CA LEU A 58 10.55 0.98 -14.61
C LEU A 58 11.29 -0.29 -15.05
N ASP A 59 10.53 -1.28 -15.46
CA ASP A 59 11.06 -2.50 -16.05
C ASP A 59 11.16 -2.31 -17.57
N LYS A 60 12.32 -2.63 -18.15
CA LYS A 60 12.56 -2.48 -19.58
C LYS A 60 11.64 -3.33 -20.47
N GLY A 61 11.17 -4.45 -19.95
CA GLY A 61 10.29 -5.36 -20.68
C GLY A 61 8.81 -5.18 -20.40
N ARG A 62 8.46 -4.79 -19.20
CA ARG A 62 7.07 -4.70 -18.71
C ARG A 62 6.52 -3.28 -18.60
N GLY A 63 7.39 -2.28 -18.66
CA GLY A 63 7.04 -0.88 -18.47
C GLY A 63 7.02 -0.47 -17.00
N TYR A 64 6.16 0.45 -16.64
CA TYR A 64 6.01 0.89 -15.26
C TYR A 64 5.37 -0.20 -14.41
N VAL A 65 6.05 -0.56 -13.34
CA VAL A 65 5.65 -1.60 -12.39
C VAL A 65 5.54 -0.96 -11.02
N ALA A 66 4.45 -1.19 -10.34
CA ALA A 66 4.27 -0.70 -8.98
C ALA A 66 3.88 -1.85 -8.05
N THR A 67 4.55 -1.94 -6.91
CA THR A 67 4.15 -2.83 -5.82
C THR A 67 3.23 -2.05 -4.89
N VAL A 68 2.03 -2.54 -4.72
CA VAL A 68 1.00 -1.90 -3.91
C VAL A 68 0.50 -2.83 -2.83
N LEU A 69 0.11 -2.26 -1.70
CA LEU A 69 -0.55 -2.98 -0.62
C LEU A 69 -2.01 -2.51 -0.56
N VAL A 70 -2.92 -3.44 -0.81
CA VAL A 70 -4.35 -3.16 -0.71
C VAL A 70 -4.74 -3.07 0.77
N SER A 71 -5.28 -1.93 1.19
CA SER A 71 -5.74 -1.73 2.57
C SER A 71 -7.21 -2.04 2.73
N ASN A 72 -8.04 -1.62 1.78
CA ASN A 72 -9.48 -1.86 1.76
C ASN A 72 -9.94 -2.17 0.34
N GLY A 73 -11.06 -2.85 0.24
CA GLY A 73 -11.68 -3.19 -1.03
C GLY A 73 -10.96 -4.33 -1.75
N THR A 74 -11.39 -4.59 -2.96
CA THR A 74 -10.79 -5.62 -3.83
C THR A 74 -10.34 -4.98 -5.13
N LEU A 75 -9.08 -5.18 -5.49
CA LEU A 75 -8.51 -4.70 -6.74
C LEU A 75 -8.64 -5.79 -7.81
N HIS A 76 -9.16 -5.42 -8.98
CA HIS A 76 -9.33 -6.32 -10.11
C HIS A 76 -8.48 -5.90 -11.31
N VAL A 77 -8.15 -6.87 -12.15
CA VAL A 77 -7.51 -6.58 -13.43
C VAL A 77 -8.51 -5.82 -14.33
N GLY A 78 -8.04 -4.73 -14.90
CA GLY A 78 -8.87 -3.85 -15.71
C GLY A 78 -9.42 -2.63 -14.99
N ASP A 79 -9.22 -2.56 -13.67
CA ASP A 79 -9.58 -1.37 -12.88
C ASP A 79 -8.64 -0.21 -13.19
N ILE A 80 -9.18 1.00 -13.07
CA ILE A 80 -8.42 2.22 -13.24
C ILE A 80 -7.91 2.67 -11.89
N VAL A 81 -6.59 2.75 -11.76
CA VAL A 81 -5.91 3.12 -10.52
C VAL A 81 -5.29 4.49 -10.68
N LEU A 82 -5.55 5.36 -9.70
CA LEU A 82 -4.89 6.64 -9.55
C LEU A 82 -3.94 6.56 -8.37
N ALA A 83 -2.67 6.74 -8.62
CA ALA A 83 -1.61 6.69 -7.62
C ALA A 83 -0.84 8.00 -7.62
N GLY A 84 -1.03 8.82 -6.58
CA GLY A 84 -0.43 10.15 -6.56
C GLY A 84 -0.91 11.02 -7.72
N THR A 85 0.01 11.41 -8.59
CA THR A 85 -0.27 12.13 -9.85
C THR A 85 -0.30 11.24 -11.08
N SER A 86 -0.01 9.95 -10.91
CA SER A 86 0.01 8.97 -11.99
C SER A 86 -1.28 8.16 -11.99
N TYR A 87 -1.78 7.84 -13.15
CA TYR A 87 -2.97 7.01 -13.31
C TYR A 87 -2.73 5.96 -14.40
N GLY A 88 -3.56 4.94 -14.43
CA GLY A 88 -3.49 3.94 -15.46
C GLY A 88 -4.45 2.80 -15.23
N LYS A 89 -4.66 2.01 -16.26
CA LYS A 89 -5.49 0.82 -16.20
C LYS A 89 -4.64 -0.39 -15.87
N VAL A 90 -5.04 -1.15 -14.87
CA VAL A 90 -4.35 -2.38 -14.47
C VAL A 90 -4.43 -3.39 -15.61
N LYS A 91 -3.31 -3.67 -16.26
CA LYS A 91 -3.21 -4.65 -17.33
C LYS A 91 -2.99 -6.07 -16.78
N ALA A 92 -2.22 -6.18 -15.74
CA ALA A 92 -1.96 -7.44 -15.07
C ALA A 92 -1.56 -7.20 -13.62
N MET A 93 -1.84 -8.18 -12.78
CA MET A 93 -1.41 -8.21 -11.39
C MET A 93 -0.67 -9.51 -11.12
N PHE A 94 0.38 -9.42 -10.31
CA PHE A 94 1.18 -10.56 -9.90
C PHE A 94 1.33 -10.56 -8.39
N ASN A 95 1.38 -11.74 -7.80
CA ASN A 95 1.69 -11.87 -6.39
C ASN A 95 3.21 -11.90 -6.17
N GLU A 96 3.63 -12.06 -4.93
CA GLU A 96 5.04 -12.17 -4.54
C GLU A 96 5.79 -13.34 -5.21
N ARG A 97 5.05 -14.34 -5.68
CA ARG A 97 5.58 -15.52 -6.38
C ARG A 97 5.56 -15.38 -7.90
N ASN A 98 5.30 -14.17 -8.42
CA ASN A 98 5.14 -13.88 -9.84
C ASN A 98 3.99 -14.66 -10.52
N GLN A 99 3.01 -15.07 -9.75
CA GLN A 99 1.79 -15.68 -10.27
C GLN A 99 0.79 -14.61 -10.64
N ARG A 100 0.16 -14.77 -11.81
CA ARG A 100 -0.84 -13.83 -12.27
C ARG A 100 -2.13 -13.96 -11.47
N LEU A 101 -2.57 -12.82 -10.93
CA LEU A 101 -3.82 -12.72 -10.19
C LEU A 101 -4.90 -12.02 -11.02
N LYS A 102 -6.14 -12.39 -10.78
CA LYS A 102 -7.31 -11.70 -11.35
C LYS A 102 -7.85 -10.63 -10.42
N GLU A 103 -7.73 -10.87 -9.14
CA GLU A 103 -8.19 -9.97 -8.08
C GLU A 103 -7.23 -10.02 -6.89
N ALA A 104 -7.22 -8.97 -6.10
CA ALA A 104 -6.43 -8.86 -4.88
C ALA A 104 -7.31 -8.32 -3.76
N GLY A 105 -7.41 -9.05 -2.68
CA GLY A 105 -8.18 -8.69 -1.50
C GLY A 105 -7.45 -7.74 -0.56
N PRO A 106 -8.12 -7.34 0.54
CA PRO A 106 -7.49 -6.53 1.57
C PRO A 106 -6.25 -7.18 2.18
N SER A 107 -5.26 -6.37 2.50
CA SER A 107 -3.96 -6.79 3.07
C SER A 107 -3.10 -7.66 2.14
N GLU A 108 -3.41 -7.72 0.86
CA GLU A 108 -2.58 -8.43 -0.12
C GLU A 108 -1.60 -7.47 -0.81
N PRO A 109 -0.29 -7.76 -0.77
CA PRO A 109 0.67 -7.07 -1.60
C PRO A 109 0.60 -7.61 -3.02
N VAL A 110 0.51 -6.71 -4.00
CA VAL A 110 0.44 -7.08 -5.41
C VAL A 110 1.31 -6.17 -6.26
N LEU A 111 1.87 -6.74 -7.31
CA LEU A 111 2.61 -6.02 -8.32
C LEU A 111 1.66 -5.72 -9.48
N ILE A 112 1.45 -4.45 -9.79
CA ILE A 112 0.56 -4.03 -10.87
C ILE A 112 1.32 -3.50 -12.06
N LEU A 113 0.80 -3.79 -13.23
CA LEU A 113 1.31 -3.30 -14.51
C LEU A 113 0.27 -2.42 -15.20
N GLY A 114 0.72 -1.44 -15.92
CA GLY A 114 -0.15 -0.63 -16.77
C GLY A 114 -0.30 0.83 -16.35
N LEU A 115 0.41 1.27 -15.31
CA LEU A 115 0.45 2.68 -14.94
C LEU A 115 1.17 3.51 -16.01
N ASN A 116 0.74 4.76 -16.17
CA ASN A 116 1.34 5.71 -17.10
C ASN A 116 2.55 6.45 -16.53
N GLY A 117 2.98 6.12 -15.32
CA GLY A 117 4.11 6.75 -14.67
C GLY A 117 4.53 5.95 -13.44
N ALA A 118 5.63 6.36 -12.82
CA ALA A 118 6.10 5.79 -11.58
C ALA A 118 5.61 6.66 -10.40
N PRO A 119 4.60 6.23 -9.65
CA PRO A 119 4.19 6.95 -8.45
C PRO A 119 5.27 6.88 -7.37
N ALA A 120 5.32 7.85 -6.48
CA ALA A 120 6.26 7.85 -5.39
C ALA A 120 5.92 6.76 -4.36
N ALA A 121 6.95 6.17 -3.76
CA ALA A 121 6.75 5.25 -2.64
C ALA A 121 6.07 5.96 -1.47
N GLY A 122 5.09 5.30 -0.85
CA GLY A 122 4.30 5.89 0.22
C GLY A 122 3.06 6.65 -0.23
N ASP A 123 2.86 6.86 -1.54
CA ASP A 123 1.64 7.46 -2.05
C ASP A 123 0.45 6.51 -1.88
N THR A 124 -0.73 7.08 -1.68
CA THR A 124 -1.96 6.32 -1.66
C THR A 124 -2.51 6.15 -3.07
N PHE A 125 -3.10 4.99 -3.33
CA PHE A 125 -3.82 4.75 -4.56
C PHE A 125 -5.31 4.57 -4.32
N HIS A 126 -6.08 4.91 -5.34
CA HIS A 126 -7.54 4.73 -5.34
C HIS A 126 -7.97 4.14 -6.68
N VAL A 127 -9.02 3.33 -6.64
CA VAL A 127 -9.64 2.76 -7.83
C VAL A 127 -10.84 3.62 -8.24
N PHE A 128 -10.95 3.89 -9.54
CA PHE A 128 -12.05 4.61 -10.14
C PHE A 128 -12.75 3.74 -11.20
N ASP A 129 -14.03 4.01 -11.45
CA ASP A 129 -14.79 3.27 -12.46
C ASP A 129 -14.51 3.79 -13.87
N THR A 130 -14.18 5.08 -13.98
CA THR A 130 -13.96 5.73 -15.28
C THR A 130 -12.56 6.31 -15.37
N ASP A 131 -11.95 6.13 -16.55
CA ASP A 131 -10.65 6.72 -16.88
C ASP A 131 -10.69 8.26 -16.83
N GLN A 132 -11.82 8.82 -17.20
CA GLN A 132 -12.02 10.28 -17.21
C GLN A 132 -11.92 10.88 -15.81
N GLU A 133 -12.55 10.28 -14.81
CA GLU A 133 -12.47 10.73 -13.41
C GLU A 133 -11.04 10.66 -12.88
N ALA A 134 -10.36 9.55 -13.11
CA ALA A 134 -8.98 9.37 -12.70
C ALA A 134 -8.06 10.41 -13.33
N ARG A 135 -8.26 10.68 -14.63
CA ARG A 135 -7.50 11.68 -15.38
C ARG A 135 -7.73 13.09 -14.87
N GLU A 136 -8.97 13.48 -14.60
CA GLU A 136 -9.30 14.80 -14.06
C GLU A 136 -8.64 15.02 -12.69
N ILE A 137 -8.71 14.03 -11.81
CA ILE A 137 -8.11 14.12 -10.48
C ILE A 137 -6.58 14.14 -10.58
N ALA A 138 -5.99 13.35 -11.46
CA ALA A 138 -4.54 13.38 -11.70
C ALA A 138 -4.07 14.76 -12.18
N ASN A 139 -4.79 15.35 -13.11
CA ASN A 139 -4.50 16.68 -13.63
C ASN A 139 -4.61 17.75 -12.53
N LYS A 140 -5.64 17.68 -11.69
CA LYS A 140 -5.81 18.60 -10.55
C LYS A 140 -4.67 18.48 -9.55
N ARG A 141 -4.25 17.26 -9.23
CA ARG A 141 -3.13 17.03 -8.30
C ARG A 141 -1.81 17.52 -8.89
N GLU A 142 -1.57 17.31 -10.17
CA GLU A 142 -0.39 17.82 -10.86
C GLU A 142 -0.35 19.32 -10.87
N GLN A 143 -1.48 19.97 -11.14
CA GLN A 143 -1.59 21.44 -11.10
C GLN A 143 -1.29 21.98 -9.71
N LEU A 144 -1.87 21.39 -8.66
CA LEU A 144 -1.60 21.78 -7.26
C LEU A 144 -0.12 21.62 -6.89
N ALA A 145 0.50 20.52 -7.33
CA ALA A 145 1.93 20.30 -7.10
C ALA A 145 2.79 21.36 -7.79
N ARG A 146 2.44 21.77 -9.01
CA ARG A 146 3.12 22.87 -9.72
C ARG A 146 2.96 24.21 -9.02
N GLU A 147 1.76 24.52 -8.56
CA GLU A 147 1.48 25.74 -7.80
C GLU A 147 2.27 25.81 -6.51
N GLN A 148 2.31 24.71 -5.74
CA GLN A 148 3.11 24.61 -4.53
C GLN A 148 4.61 24.77 -4.80
N ALA A 149 5.12 24.17 -5.86
CA ALA A 149 6.51 24.32 -6.26
C ALA A 149 6.83 25.77 -6.67
N CYS A 150 5.92 26.46 -7.34
CA CYS A 150 6.07 27.88 -7.65
C CYS A 150 6.10 28.78 -6.41
N VAL A 151 5.24 28.52 -5.42
CA VAL A 151 5.21 29.25 -4.16
C VAL A 151 6.52 29.06 -3.39
N LEU A 152 7.04 27.84 -3.33
CA LEU A 152 8.30 27.53 -2.66
C LEU A 152 9.51 28.19 -3.34
N ARG A 153 9.49 28.38 -4.65
CA ARG A 153 10.57 29.06 -5.38
C ARG A 153 10.56 30.61 -5.22
N ARG A 154 9.42 31.17 -4.86
CA ARG A 154 9.27 32.61 -4.62
C ARG A 154 9.65 33.03 -3.19
N CYS A 155 9.75 32.07 -2.33
CA CYS A 155 10.32 32.26 -0.99
C CYS A 155 11.83 32.02 -1.02
#